data_321cb3af4f51c1154bcbaae0d19ed1eb
#
_entry.id   321cb3af4f51c1154bcbaae0d19ed1eb
#
_cell.length_a   1.000
_cell.length_b   1.000
_cell.length_c   1.000
_cell.angle_alpha   90.00
_cell.angle_beta   90.00
_cell.angle_gamma   90.00
#
_symmetry.space_group_name_H-M   'P 1'
#
loop_
_entity.id
_entity.type
_entity.pdbx_description
1 polymer ?
#
loop_
_entity_poly.entity_id
_entity_poly.type
_entity_poly.pdbx_seq_one_letter_code
_entity_poly.pdbx_strand_id
1 'polypeptide(L)'
;MADVLHGLAPLVGAGARLLICGNMPSVMSLAAAEYYGNPRNAFWRITGDVFGFAADAPYPDRVEALVAHGIAVWDVLRSCVREGSLDSAVRRESMVPNDFGAFFASHPTIGRVLFNGAAAETNYRRLVGAPPVPALRLPSTSPAQTMRFADKLAVWRGELAD
;
A
#
# COMPACT_ATOMS: atom_id res chain seq x y z
N MET A 1 -26.71 4.40 9.08
CA MET A 1 -25.69 5.19 8.37
C MET A 1 -24.35 4.49 8.43
N ALA A 2 -23.69 4.38 7.31
CA ALA A 2 -22.34 3.81 7.30
C ALA A 2 -21.36 4.84 7.86
N ASP A 3 -20.44 4.39 8.70
CA ASP A 3 -19.44 5.25 9.31
C ASP A 3 -18.33 5.60 8.31
N VAL A 4 -17.75 6.77 8.48
CA VAL A 4 -16.55 7.17 7.75
C VAL A 4 -15.36 6.41 8.32
N LEU A 5 -14.63 5.72 7.43
CA LEU A 5 -13.40 5.03 7.78
C LEU A 5 -12.22 5.96 7.56
N HIS A 6 -11.25 5.92 8.46
CA HIS A 6 -10.02 6.69 8.37
C HIS A 6 -8.83 5.75 8.17
N GLY A 7 -7.98 6.08 7.19
CA GLY A 7 -6.79 5.29 6.88
C GLY A 7 -5.70 5.40 7.94
N LEU A 8 -4.58 4.77 7.65
CA LEU A 8 -3.43 4.69 8.56
C LEU A 8 -2.37 5.74 8.18
N ALA A 9 -1.55 6.11 9.16
CA ALA A 9 -0.37 6.93 8.90
C ALA A 9 0.62 6.18 8.00
N PRO A 10 1.43 6.89 7.19
CA PRO A 10 2.39 6.21 6.33
C PRO A 10 3.49 5.51 7.12
N LEU A 11 3.99 4.41 6.58
CA LEU A 11 5.25 3.82 7.02
C LEU A 11 6.35 4.44 6.19
N VAL A 12 7.26 5.16 6.82
CA VAL A 12 8.33 5.83 6.09
C VAL A 12 9.50 6.14 7.03
N GLY A 13 10.71 5.99 6.53
CA GLY A 13 11.94 6.34 7.24
C GLY A 13 12.79 7.32 6.44
N ALA A 14 13.89 7.76 7.05
CA ALA A 14 14.86 8.60 6.37
C ALA A 14 15.47 7.86 5.18
N GLY A 15 15.62 8.55 4.06
CA GLY A 15 16.21 7.96 2.86
C GLY A 15 15.31 6.97 2.13
N ALA A 16 13.99 7.02 2.34
CA ALA A 16 13.06 6.20 1.58
C ALA A 16 13.25 6.42 0.07
N ARG A 17 13.30 5.33 -0.69
CA ARG A 17 13.55 5.36 -2.14
C ARG A 17 12.34 5.00 -2.99
N LEU A 18 11.40 4.28 -2.42
CA LEU A 18 10.26 3.68 -3.13
C LEU A 18 9.01 3.76 -2.26
N LEU A 19 7.91 4.22 -2.84
CA LEU A 19 6.60 4.19 -2.18
C LEU A 19 5.75 3.07 -2.78
N ILE A 20 5.27 2.17 -1.93
CA ILE A 20 4.19 1.24 -2.29
C ILE A 20 2.87 1.89 -1.87
N CYS A 21 2.00 2.15 -2.84
CA CYS A 21 0.77 2.89 -2.62
C CYS A 21 -0.44 1.97 -2.84
N GLY A 22 -1.17 1.69 -1.76
CA GLY A 22 -2.44 0.97 -1.80
C GLY A 22 -3.62 1.92 -1.92
N ASN A 23 -4.83 1.38 -1.84
CA ASN A 23 -6.06 2.16 -1.93
C ASN A 23 -6.61 2.54 -0.56
N MET A 24 -7.01 1.56 0.24
CA MET A 24 -7.56 1.73 1.60
C MET A 24 -7.31 0.47 2.42
N PRO A 25 -6.95 0.59 3.71
CA PRO A 25 -6.75 -0.61 4.55
C PRO A 25 -8.03 -1.44 4.66
N SER A 26 -7.88 -2.76 4.80
CA SER A 26 -8.99 -3.67 5.06
C SER A 26 -9.58 -3.44 6.46
N VAL A 27 -10.75 -4.04 6.73
CA VAL A 27 -11.37 -4.02 8.07
C VAL A 27 -10.40 -4.57 9.12
N MET A 28 -9.71 -5.68 8.82
CA MET A 28 -8.73 -6.26 9.75
C MET A 28 -7.55 -5.34 10.00
N SER A 29 -7.05 -4.66 8.96
CA SER A 29 -5.95 -3.71 9.08
C SER A 29 -6.33 -2.51 9.94
N LEU A 30 -7.53 -1.96 9.74
CA LEU A 30 -8.00 -0.83 10.54
C LEU A 30 -8.19 -1.22 12.00
N ALA A 31 -8.74 -2.41 12.27
CA ALA A 31 -8.93 -2.90 13.63
C ALA A 31 -7.61 -3.10 14.38
N ALA A 32 -6.58 -3.59 13.67
CA ALA A 32 -5.25 -3.83 14.24
C ALA A 32 -4.31 -2.63 14.17
N ALA A 33 -4.67 -1.59 13.42
CA ALA A 33 -3.81 -0.46 13.08
C ALA A 33 -2.51 -0.94 12.41
N GLU A 34 -2.60 -1.93 11.52
CA GLU A 34 -1.47 -2.56 10.84
C GLU A 34 -1.74 -2.66 9.34
N TYR A 35 -0.78 -2.26 8.52
CA TYR A 35 -0.87 -2.44 7.07
C TYR A 35 -0.90 -3.92 6.71
N TYR A 36 -1.81 -4.26 5.78
CA TYR A 36 -1.94 -5.61 5.26
C TYR A 36 -2.10 -6.65 6.37
N GLY A 37 -2.98 -6.35 7.34
CA GLY A 37 -3.21 -7.18 8.52
C GLY A 37 -4.02 -8.45 8.26
N ASN A 38 -4.68 -8.57 7.10
CA ASN A 38 -5.34 -9.82 6.73
C ASN A 38 -4.27 -10.86 6.36
N PRO A 39 -4.20 -12.00 7.05
CA PRO A 39 -3.16 -13.01 6.78
C PRO A 39 -3.24 -13.63 5.39
N ARG A 40 -4.37 -13.49 4.70
CA ARG A 40 -4.54 -13.92 3.31
C ARG A 40 -3.98 -12.92 2.29
N ASN A 41 -3.63 -11.71 2.73
CA ASN A 41 -2.97 -10.74 1.87
C ASN A 41 -1.51 -11.15 1.68
N ALA A 42 -1.04 -11.18 0.45
CA ALA A 42 0.30 -11.66 0.11
C ALA A 42 1.42 -10.64 0.38
N PHE A 43 1.10 -9.40 0.76
CA PHE A 43 2.08 -8.32 0.89
C PHE A 43 3.29 -8.69 1.75
N TRP A 44 3.05 -9.16 2.97
CA TRP A 44 4.15 -9.49 3.89
C TRP A 44 4.91 -10.75 3.46
N ARG A 45 4.24 -11.70 2.82
CA ARG A 45 4.92 -12.89 2.26
C ARG A 45 5.85 -12.49 1.11
N ILE A 46 5.39 -11.60 0.25
CA ILE A 46 6.19 -11.09 -0.88
C ILE A 46 7.38 -10.28 -0.40
N THR A 47 7.13 -9.27 0.44
CA THR A 47 8.20 -8.39 0.93
C THR A 47 9.18 -9.13 1.82
N GLY A 48 8.70 -10.06 2.65
CA GLY A 48 9.57 -10.91 3.47
C GLY A 48 10.46 -11.80 2.63
N ASP A 49 9.94 -12.37 1.55
CA ASP A 49 10.71 -13.20 0.63
C ASP A 49 11.78 -12.39 -0.10
N VAL A 50 11.43 -11.18 -0.55
CA VAL A 50 12.36 -10.30 -1.28
C VAL A 50 13.45 -9.75 -0.36
N PHE A 51 13.08 -9.30 0.84
CA PHE A 51 13.99 -8.58 1.75
C PHE A 51 14.56 -9.44 2.89
N GLY A 52 14.17 -10.70 2.98
CA GLY A 52 14.80 -11.64 3.90
C GLY A 52 14.30 -11.59 5.33
N PHE A 53 13.01 -11.34 5.56
CA PHE A 53 12.40 -11.43 6.88
C PHE A 53 11.20 -12.38 6.88
N ALA A 54 10.82 -12.87 8.08
CA ALA A 54 9.67 -13.77 8.21
C ALA A 54 8.36 -12.99 8.09
N ALA A 55 7.45 -13.50 7.26
CA ALA A 55 6.14 -12.85 7.04
C ALA A 55 5.28 -12.84 8.32
N ASP A 56 5.51 -13.74 9.25
CA ASP A 56 4.81 -13.85 10.52
C ASP A 56 5.60 -13.31 11.72
N ALA A 57 6.72 -12.62 11.46
CA ALA A 57 7.43 -11.90 12.51
C ALA A 57 6.53 -10.84 13.17
N PRO A 58 6.84 -10.40 14.40
CA PRO A 58 6.10 -9.29 15.00
C PRO A 58 6.01 -8.10 14.06
N TYR A 59 4.85 -7.45 14.01
CA TYR A 59 4.61 -6.36 13.07
C TYR A 59 5.68 -5.25 13.14
N PRO A 60 6.09 -4.77 14.34
CA PRO A 60 7.14 -3.74 14.41
C PRO A 60 8.45 -4.16 13.75
N ASP A 61 8.81 -5.44 13.83
CA ASP A 61 10.03 -5.97 13.21
C ASP A 61 9.92 -6.00 11.69
N ARG A 62 8.75 -6.36 11.16
CA ARG A 62 8.49 -6.33 9.71
C ARG A 62 8.55 -4.92 9.16
N VAL A 63 7.94 -3.97 9.88
CA VAL A 63 7.98 -2.55 9.50
C VAL A 63 9.42 -2.03 9.50
N GLU A 64 10.18 -2.34 10.54
CA GLU A 64 11.59 -1.93 10.64
C GLU A 64 12.41 -2.46 9.47
N ALA A 65 12.25 -3.74 9.13
CA ALA A 65 12.96 -4.35 8.02
C ALA A 65 12.60 -3.68 6.68
N LEU A 66 11.32 -3.41 6.46
CA LEU A 66 10.84 -2.78 5.23
C LEU A 66 11.40 -1.36 5.10
N VAL A 67 11.30 -0.57 6.16
CA VAL A 67 11.81 0.80 6.20
C VAL A 67 13.34 0.84 6.03
N ALA A 68 14.05 -0.12 6.62
CA ALA A 68 15.51 -0.24 6.46
C ALA A 68 15.94 -0.48 5.01
N HIS A 69 15.08 -1.09 4.20
CA HIS A 69 15.31 -1.27 2.76
C HIS A 69 14.87 -0.07 1.91
N GLY A 70 14.49 1.03 2.56
CA GLY A 70 14.09 2.25 1.85
C GLY A 70 12.68 2.20 1.28
N ILE A 71 11.82 1.32 1.79
CA ILE A 71 10.45 1.18 1.33
C ILE A 71 9.52 2.00 2.23
N ALA A 72 8.71 2.85 1.61
CA ALA A 72 7.58 3.53 2.27
C ALA A 72 6.27 2.86 1.85
N VAL A 73 5.28 2.90 2.73
CA VAL A 73 3.94 2.35 2.47
C VAL A 73 2.90 3.37 2.89
N TRP A 74 1.95 3.62 2.01
CA TRP A 74 0.80 4.45 2.30
C TRP A 74 -0.37 4.06 1.41
N ASP A 75 -1.55 4.63 1.66
CA ASP A 75 -2.73 4.42 0.83
C ASP A 75 -3.21 5.74 0.23
N VAL A 76 -3.89 5.67 -0.90
CA VAL A 76 -4.44 6.85 -1.58
C VAL A 76 -5.47 7.53 -0.69
N LEU A 77 -6.36 6.76 -0.05
CA LEU A 77 -7.51 7.32 0.66
C LEU A 77 -7.17 7.63 2.12
N ARG A 78 -7.37 8.88 2.48
CA ARG A 78 -7.35 9.34 3.86
C ARG A 78 -8.59 8.90 4.60
N SER A 79 -9.75 8.94 3.90
CA SER A 79 -11.02 8.51 4.45
C SER A 79 -11.98 8.12 3.33
N CYS A 80 -12.95 7.28 3.67
CA CYS A 80 -14.02 6.88 2.77
C CYS A 80 -15.15 6.21 3.55
N VAL A 81 -16.25 5.93 2.83
CA VAL A 81 -17.34 5.08 3.33
C VAL A 81 -17.31 3.78 2.54
N ARG A 82 -17.25 2.66 3.26
CA ARG A 82 -17.16 1.33 2.66
C ARG A 82 -17.73 0.28 3.61
N GLU A 83 -18.58 -0.61 3.10
CA GLU A 83 -18.97 -1.82 3.79
C GLU A 83 -18.00 -2.95 3.43
N GLY A 84 -17.43 -3.64 4.43
CA GLY A 84 -16.43 -4.68 4.20
C GLY A 84 -15.09 -4.11 3.74
N SER A 85 -14.33 -4.92 3.00
CA SER A 85 -12.92 -4.63 2.66
C SER A 85 -12.64 -4.51 1.16
N LEU A 86 -13.63 -4.72 0.29
CA LEU A 86 -13.41 -4.66 -1.16
C LEU A 86 -13.29 -3.22 -1.66
N ASP A 87 -12.33 -2.97 -2.53
CA ASP A 87 -12.16 -1.66 -3.17
C ASP A 87 -13.41 -1.26 -3.96
N SER A 88 -14.10 -2.23 -4.58
CA SER A 88 -15.34 -1.99 -5.32
C SER A 88 -16.51 -1.55 -4.44
N ALA A 89 -16.43 -1.77 -3.12
CA ALA A 89 -17.46 -1.36 -2.17
C ALA A 89 -17.26 0.07 -1.64
N VAL A 90 -16.15 0.71 -1.95
CA VAL A 90 -15.90 2.10 -1.55
C VAL A 90 -16.88 3.01 -2.30
N ARG A 91 -17.60 3.83 -1.54
CA ARG A 91 -18.51 4.83 -2.14
C ARG A 91 -17.68 5.95 -2.75
N ARG A 92 -17.80 6.10 -4.05
CA ARG A 92 -16.97 7.03 -4.82
C ARG A 92 -17.03 8.47 -4.32
N GLU A 93 -18.22 8.94 -3.99
CA GLU A 93 -18.46 10.32 -3.50
C GLU A 93 -17.89 10.56 -2.10
N SER A 94 -17.55 9.50 -1.36
CA SER A 94 -16.98 9.60 -0.03
C SER A 94 -15.46 9.65 0.00
N MET A 95 -14.80 9.42 -1.13
CA MET A 95 -13.34 9.33 -1.21
C MET A 95 -12.67 10.66 -0.95
N VAL A 96 -11.79 10.69 0.06
CA VAL A 96 -10.93 11.83 0.37
C VAL A 96 -9.48 11.35 0.29
N PRO A 97 -8.66 11.93 -0.60
CA PRO A 97 -7.27 11.49 -0.74
C PRO A 97 -6.39 12.02 0.37
N ASN A 98 -5.31 11.31 0.64
CA ASN A 98 -4.21 11.82 1.45
C ASN A 98 -3.47 12.95 0.72
N ASP A 99 -2.76 13.79 1.47
CA ASP A 99 -1.96 14.88 0.93
C ASP A 99 -0.60 14.36 0.42
N PHE A 100 -0.58 13.86 -0.79
CA PHE A 100 0.63 13.35 -1.42
C PHE A 100 1.63 14.45 -1.77
N GLY A 101 1.15 15.66 -2.05
CA GLY A 101 2.04 16.80 -2.29
C GLY A 101 2.94 17.08 -1.09
N ALA A 102 2.35 17.16 0.09
CA ALA A 102 3.11 17.34 1.33
C ALA A 102 4.00 16.14 1.63
N PHE A 103 3.51 14.92 1.37
CA PHE A 103 4.28 13.70 1.60
C PHE A 103 5.56 13.67 0.77
N PHE A 104 5.47 13.89 -0.53
CA PHE A 104 6.65 13.88 -1.41
C PHE A 104 7.59 15.04 -1.10
N ALA A 105 7.06 16.21 -0.70
CA ALA A 105 7.89 17.32 -0.28
C ALA A 105 8.72 17.00 0.98
N SER A 106 8.13 16.22 1.90
CA SER A 106 8.80 15.79 3.13
C SER A 106 9.76 14.61 2.90
N HIS A 107 9.60 13.88 1.80
CA HIS A 107 10.39 12.68 1.49
C HIS A 107 10.96 12.75 0.07
N PRO A 108 11.87 13.72 -0.19
CA PRO A 108 12.35 14.00 -1.56
C PRO A 108 13.24 12.89 -2.14
N THR A 109 13.66 11.91 -1.32
CA THR A 109 14.48 10.79 -1.79
C THR A 109 13.64 9.71 -2.47
N ILE A 110 12.31 9.74 -2.33
CA ILE A 110 11.44 8.78 -3.02
C ILE A 110 11.48 9.08 -4.53
N GLY A 111 11.98 8.11 -5.29
CA GLY A 111 12.16 8.24 -6.74
C GLY A 111 11.21 7.38 -7.57
N ARG A 112 10.33 6.61 -6.95
CA ARG A 112 9.45 5.69 -7.65
C ARG A 112 8.22 5.35 -6.82
N VAL A 113 7.09 5.13 -7.51
CA VAL A 113 5.85 4.65 -6.89
C VAL A 113 5.44 3.33 -7.52
N LEU A 114 5.11 2.34 -6.70
CA LEU A 114 4.46 1.10 -7.12
C LEU A 114 3.03 1.11 -6.60
N PHE A 115 2.06 1.13 -7.50
CA PHE A 115 0.65 1.01 -7.12
C PHE A 115 0.29 -0.44 -6.86
N ASN A 116 -0.20 -0.72 -5.67
CA ASN A 116 -0.66 -2.04 -5.27
C ASN A 116 -2.09 -2.25 -5.77
N GLY A 117 -2.21 -2.61 -7.05
CA GLY A 117 -3.48 -2.89 -7.70
C GLY A 117 -4.06 -1.73 -8.50
N ALA A 118 -5.10 -2.05 -9.27
CA ALA A 118 -5.73 -1.13 -10.20
C ALA A 118 -6.48 0.03 -9.50
N ALA A 119 -7.16 -0.26 -8.39
CA ALA A 119 -7.93 0.76 -7.67
C ALA A 119 -7.02 1.85 -7.12
N ALA A 120 -5.85 1.47 -6.60
CA ALA A 120 -4.87 2.44 -6.10
C ALA A 120 -4.44 3.40 -7.21
N GLU A 121 -4.05 2.89 -8.36
CA GLU A 121 -3.63 3.72 -9.48
C GLU A 121 -4.76 4.61 -9.98
N THR A 122 -5.93 4.04 -10.24
CA THR A 122 -7.08 4.77 -10.77
C THR A 122 -7.48 5.90 -9.84
N ASN A 123 -7.59 5.64 -8.55
CA ASN A 123 -8.00 6.65 -7.57
C ASN A 123 -6.91 7.70 -7.35
N TYR A 124 -5.64 7.30 -7.34
CA TYR A 124 -4.55 8.28 -7.25
C TYR A 124 -4.62 9.26 -8.41
N ARG A 125 -4.70 8.77 -9.65
CA ARG A 125 -4.71 9.64 -10.83
C ARG A 125 -5.95 10.52 -10.90
N ARG A 126 -7.09 10.02 -10.44
CA ARG A 126 -8.35 10.77 -10.43
C ARG A 126 -8.39 11.83 -9.33
N LEU A 127 -7.92 11.50 -8.12
CA LEU A 127 -8.07 12.36 -6.93
C LEU A 127 -6.86 13.25 -6.67
N VAL A 128 -5.67 12.78 -7.02
CA VAL A 128 -4.41 13.49 -6.74
C VAL A 128 -3.79 14.05 -8.02
N GLY A 129 -3.77 13.25 -9.08
CA GLY A 129 -3.18 13.64 -10.37
C GLY A 129 -2.03 12.72 -10.78
N ALA A 130 -1.12 13.21 -11.60
CA ALA A 130 0.04 12.44 -12.02
C ALA A 130 1.04 12.33 -10.87
N PRO A 131 1.63 11.14 -10.63
CA PRO A 131 2.73 11.03 -9.67
C PRO A 131 3.91 11.92 -10.08
N PRO A 132 4.63 12.54 -9.10
CA PRO A 132 5.77 13.39 -9.42
C PRO A 132 7.04 12.62 -9.83
N VAL A 133 7.00 11.29 -9.75
CA VAL A 133 8.10 10.37 -10.06
C VAL A 133 7.58 9.23 -10.93
N PRO A 134 8.46 8.44 -11.57
CA PRO A 134 8.01 7.25 -12.30
C PRO A 134 7.15 6.33 -11.45
N ALA A 135 6.07 5.81 -12.01
CA ALA A 135 5.11 4.98 -11.31
C ALA A 135 4.69 3.79 -12.17
N LEU A 136 4.40 2.66 -11.52
CA LEU A 136 3.98 1.43 -12.16
C LEU A 136 2.91 0.75 -11.34
N ARG A 137 1.87 0.23 -12.00
CA ARG A 137 0.86 -0.61 -11.35
C ARG A 137 1.33 -2.05 -11.32
N LEU A 138 1.23 -2.68 -10.15
CA LEU A 138 1.49 -4.11 -9.95
C LEU A 138 0.18 -4.84 -9.61
N PRO A 139 0.15 -6.19 -9.76
CA PRO A 139 -1.00 -6.97 -9.31
C PRO A 139 -1.25 -6.74 -7.82
N SER A 140 -2.50 -6.53 -7.42
CA SER A 140 -2.86 -6.35 -6.01
C SER A 140 -2.43 -7.57 -5.19
N THR A 141 -1.88 -7.30 -4.01
CA THR A 141 -1.54 -8.36 -3.03
C THR A 141 -2.78 -8.88 -2.30
N SER A 142 -3.94 -8.25 -2.47
CA SER A 142 -5.22 -8.70 -1.90
C SER A 142 -5.62 -10.08 -2.40
N PRO A 143 -6.23 -10.93 -1.56
CA PRO A 143 -6.77 -12.22 -1.99
C PRO A 143 -7.91 -12.07 -3.00
N ALA A 144 -8.53 -10.89 -3.13
CA ALA A 144 -9.53 -10.62 -4.16
C ALA A 144 -8.94 -10.62 -5.57
N GLN A 145 -7.63 -10.38 -5.71
CA GLN A 145 -6.91 -10.54 -6.97
C GLN A 145 -6.45 -11.99 -7.08
N THR A 146 -6.92 -12.72 -8.06
CA THR A 146 -6.86 -14.19 -8.10
C THR A 146 -5.60 -14.77 -8.75
N MET A 147 -4.65 -13.95 -9.19
CA MET A 147 -3.35 -14.44 -9.69
C MET A 147 -2.68 -15.34 -8.64
N ARG A 148 -2.03 -16.42 -9.08
CA ARG A 148 -1.33 -17.31 -8.16
C ARG A 148 -0.21 -16.58 -7.43
N PHE A 149 0.06 -16.98 -6.18
CA PHE A 149 1.09 -16.36 -5.36
C PHE A 149 2.46 -16.34 -6.06
N ALA A 150 2.87 -17.46 -6.66
CA ALA A 150 4.17 -17.53 -7.33
C ALA A 150 4.30 -16.51 -8.46
N ASP A 151 3.22 -16.24 -9.18
CA ASP A 151 3.20 -15.27 -10.27
C ASP A 151 3.23 -13.84 -9.73
N LYS A 152 2.46 -13.55 -8.67
CA LYS A 152 2.53 -12.26 -7.97
C LYS A 152 3.93 -12.00 -7.47
N LEU A 153 4.52 -12.98 -6.79
CA LEU A 153 5.87 -12.87 -6.23
C LEU A 153 6.89 -12.54 -7.31
N ALA A 154 6.83 -13.20 -8.48
CA ALA A 154 7.76 -12.95 -9.57
C ALA A 154 7.69 -11.51 -10.07
N VAL A 155 6.47 -10.99 -10.27
CA VAL A 155 6.27 -9.61 -10.72
C VAL A 155 6.77 -8.61 -9.68
N TRP A 156 6.37 -8.78 -8.43
CA TRP A 156 6.78 -7.88 -7.35
C TRP A 156 8.29 -7.93 -7.09
N ARG A 157 8.89 -9.12 -7.12
CA ARG A 157 10.34 -9.28 -6.92
C ARG A 157 11.12 -8.48 -7.96
N GLY A 158 10.71 -8.55 -9.23
CA GLY A 158 11.38 -7.84 -10.31
C GLY A 158 11.36 -6.32 -10.13
N GLU A 159 10.37 -5.79 -9.42
CA GLU A 159 10.21 -4.35 -9.22
C GLU A 159 10.74 -3.87 -7.85
N LEU A 160 10.77 -4.74 -6.84
CA LEU A 160 11.25 -4.40 -5.50
C LEU A 160 12.78 -4.54 -5.39
N ALA A 161 13.35 -5.49 -6.09
CA ALA A 161 14.81 -5.68 -6.09
C ALA A 161 15.48 -4.51 -6.82
N ASP A 162 16.65 -4.12 -6.32
CA ASP A 162 17.46 -3.05 -6.93
C ASP A 162 18.09 -3.49 -8.26
#